data_7e2db8ddfb70521880af0750f845478b
#
_entry.id   7e2db8ddfb70521880af0750f845478b
#
_cell.length_a   1.000
_cell.length_b   1.000
_cell.length_c   1.000
_cell.angle_alpha   90.00
_cell.angle_beta   90.00
_cell.angle_gamma   90.00
#
_symmetry.space_group_name_H-M   'P 1'
#
loop_
_entity.id
_entity.type
_entity.pdbx_description
1 polymer ?
#
loop_
_entity_poly.entity_id
_entity_poly.type
_entity_poly.pdbx_seq_one_letter_code
_entity_poly.pdbx_strand_id
1 'polypeptide(L)'
;MIAYRKCAYALSTAFLIICSAPPAIAAQFDGNWSMVAVTTSGHCGQIPIDVGISRGRIYSTGGSSFGTAFAHYPIQLGGRVSPSGQVQMKAVAGPRIAHGIGRFNRFRGSGTWAGTGPSGLCSGVWSAIRS
;
A
#
# COMPACT_ATOMS: atom_id res chain seq x y z
N MET A 1 -4.24 -26.03 8.82
CA MET A 1 -3.86 -27.40 8.80
C MET A 1 -5.00 -28.38 9.05
N ILE A 2 -5.70 -28.20 10.11
CA ILE A 2 -6.79 -29.08 10.50
C ILE A 2 -8.06 -28.82 9.68
N ALA A 3 -8.23 -27.63 9.21
CA ALA A 3 -9.47 -27.19 8.57
C ALA A 3 -9.81 -27.96 7.29
N TYR A 4 -8.85 -28.34 6.49
CA TYR A 4 -9.19 -29.02 5.26
C TYR A 4 -9.36 -30.51 5.42
N ARG A 5 -9.05 -31.06 6.54
CA ARG A 5 -9.41 -32.45 6.80
C ARG A 5 -10.89 -32.67 6.81
N LYS A 6 -11.62 -31.65 7.22
CA LYS A 6 -13.06 -31.76 7.28
C LYS A 6 -13.69 -31.90 5.91
N CYS A 7 -13.00 -31.44 4.91
CA CYS A 7 -13.48 -31.60 3.55
C CYS A 7 -13.37 -33.04 3.07
N ALA A 8 -12.42 -33.77 3.60
CA ALA A 8 -12.16 -35.14 3.18
C ALA A 8 -13.21 -36.14 3.69
N TYR A 9 -13.95 -35.78 4.69
CA TYR A 9 -14.93 -36.68 5.26
C TYR A 9 -16.25 -36.74 4.52
N ALA A 10 -16.37 -35.98 3.52
CA ALA A 10 -17.60 -35.92 2.74
C ALA A 10 -17.86 -37.20 1.94
N LEU A 11 -16.91 -38.09 1.89
CA LEU A 11 -16.95 -39.22 0.99
C LEU A 11 -17.91 -40.31 1.36
N SER A 12 -18.22 -40.44 2.62
CA SER A 12 -19.03 -41.55 3.10
C SER A 12 -20.52 -41.34 2.89
N THR A 13 -20.90 -40.14 2.61
CA THR A 13 -22.30 -39.81 2.34
C THR A 13 -22.38 -39.25 0.97
N ALA A 14 -23.45 -39.41 0.30
CA ALA A 14 -23.67 -38.80 -1.00
C ALA A 14 -23.74 -37.30 -0.94
N PHE A 15 -23.27 -36.69 0.09
CA PHE A 15 -23.28 -35.27 0.31
C PHE A 15 -22.07 -34.62 -0.32
N LEU A 16 -22.31 -33.63 -1.11
CA LEU A 16 -21.24 -32.73 -1.57
C LEU A 16 -21.04 -31.64 -0.53
N ILE A 17 -19.96 -31.77 0.23
CA ILE A 17 -19.56 -30.69 1.11
C ILE A 17 -18.61 -29.81 0.32
N ILE A 18 -19.03 -28.58 0.09
CA ILE A 18 -18.20 -27.60 -0.58
C ILE A 18 -17.30 -26.96 0.46
N CYS A 19 -16.01 -27.20 0.36
CA CYS A 19 -15.02 -26.51 1.19
C CYS A 19 -14.65 -25.22 0.53
N SER A 20 -15.03 -24.10 1.14
CA SER A 20 -14.61 -22.80 0.68
C SER A 20 -13.22 -22.52 1.22
N ALA A 21 -12.28 -22.22 0.34
CA ALA A 21 -11.00 -21.70 0.78
C ALA A 21 -11.20 -20.29 1.36
N PRO A 22 -10.45 -19.92 2.42
CA PRO A 22 -10.50 -18.54 2.91
C PRO A 22 -10.04 -17.60 1.81
N PRO A 23 -10.55 -16.35 1.79
CA PRO A 23 -10.09 -15.37 0.81
C PRO A 23 -8.58 -15.18 0.92
N ALA A 24 -7.93 -15.04 -0.21
CA ALA A 24 -6.50 -14.72 -0.24
C ALA A 24 -6.28 -13.34 0.37
N ILE A 25 -5.27 -13.23 1.22
CA ILE A 25 -4.84 -11.97 1.81
C ILE A 25 -3.39 -11.70 1.42
N ALA A 26 -3.01 -10.43 1.43
CA ALA A 26 -1.69 -9.99 0.99
C ALA A 26 -0.66 -10.02 2.13
N ALA A 27 -0.70 -11.07 2.96
CA ALA A 27 0.17 -11.17 4.14
C ALA A 27 1.66 -11.22 3.81
N GLN A 28 2.01 -11.64 2.59
CA GLN A 28 3.41 -11.67 2.16
C GLN A 28 4.06 -10.30 2.08
N PHE A 29 3.27 -9.25 2.08
CA PHE A 29 3.80 -7.89 2.04
C PHE A 29 3.82 -7.24 3.42
N ASP A 30 3.36 -7.92 4.45
CA ASP A 30 3.30 -7.37 5.80
C ASP A 30 4.69 -6.99 6.31
N GLY A 31 4.73 -5.90 7.03
CA GLY A 31 5.95 -5.39 7.64
C GLY A 31 6.14 -3.90 7.41
N ASN A 32 7.35 -3.46 7.67
CA ASN A 32 7.72 -2.06 7.50
C ASN A 32 8.44 -1.86 6.17
N TRP A 33 8.14 -0.72 5.57
CA TRP A 33 8.68 -0.38 4.26
C TRP A 33 9.12 1.08 4.25
N SER A 34 10.22 1.35 3.56
CA SER A 34 10.68 2.71 3.30
C SER A 34 10.31 3.07 1.87
N MET A 35 9.54 4.11 1.72
CA MET A 35 9.03 4.57 0.44
C MET A 35 9.59 5.94 0.13
N VAL A 36 9.86 6.20 -1.14
CA VAL A 36 10.25 7.53 -1.63
C VAL A 36 9.39 7.85 -2.86
N ALA A 37 8.73 8.97 -2.82
CA ALA A 37 8.06 9.54 -3.99
C ALA A 37 8.96 10.59 -4.62
N VAL A 38 9.23 10.45 -5.90
CA VAL A 38 10.08 11.37 -6.65
C VAL A 38 9.23 12.12 -7.65
N THR A 39 9.30 13.44 -7.60
CA THR A 39 8.57 14.29 -8.52
C THR A 39 9.30 14.38 -9.85
N THR A 40 8.61 14.04 -10.92
CA THR A 40 9.12 14.18 -12.28
C THR A 40 8.46 15.33 -13.04
N SER A 41 7.31 15.81 -12.55
CA SER A 41 6.63 16.96 -13.07
C SER A 41 6.06 17.77 -11.91
N GLY A 42 6.34 19.06 -11.89
CA GLY A 42 5.99 19.95 -10.78
C GLY A 42 7.18 20.15 -9.85
N HIS A 43 6.91 20.79 -8.70
CA HIS A 43 7.95 21.24 -7.77
C HIS A 43 7.76 20.66 -6.37
N CYS A 44 7.51 19.36 -6.27
CA CYS A 44 7.30 18.70 -4.97
C CYS A 44 8.55 17.96 -4.45
N GLY A 45 9.59 17.83 -5.26
CA GLY A 45 10.86 17.23 -4.83
C GLY A 45 10.79 15.75 -4.54
N GLN A 46 11.61 15.31 -3.60
CA GLN A 46 11.63 13.93 -3.11
C GLN A 46 10.95 13.87 -1.75
N ILE A 47 10.09 12.90 -1.57
CA ILE A 47 9.27 12.79 -0.37
C ILE A 47 9.46 11.38 0.21
N PRO A 48 10.26 11.24 1.28
CA PRO A 48 10.38 9.96 1.97
C PRO A 48 9.17 9.73 2.86
N ILE A 49 8.65 8.52 2.84
CA ILE A 49 7.49 8.14 3.62
C ILE A 49 7.72 6.74 4.20
N ASP A 50 7.68 6.64 5.52
CA ASP A 50 7.71 5.33 6.16
C ASP A 50 6.30 4.77 6.24
N VAL A 51 6.14 3.55 5.78
CA VAL A 51 4.84 2.90 5.75
C VAL A 51 4.90 1.51 6.37
N GLY A 52 3.77 1.09 6.88
CA GLY A 52 3.55 -0.27 7.30
C GLY A 52 2.52 -0.93 6.42
N ILE A 53 2.62 -2.23 6.28
CA ILE A 53 1.60 -3.03 5.61
C ILE A 53 1.17 -4.13 6.55
N SER A 54 -0.13 -4.27 6.72
CA SER A 54 -0.74 -5.31 7.54
C SER A 54 -1.98 -5.83 6.85
N ARG A 55 -1.97 -7.11 6.52
CA ARG A 55 -3.09 -7.80 5.88
C ARG A 55 -3.57 -7.09 4.62
N GLY A 56 -2.63 -6.61 3.82
CA GLY A 56 -2.92 -5.89 2.59
C GLY A 56 -3.31 -4.43 2.77
N ARG A 57 -3.30 -3.92 3.98
CA ARG A 57 -3.54 -2.50 4.23
C ARG A 57 -2.22 -1.77 4.38
N ILE A 58 -2.12 -0.65 3.68
CA ILE A 58 -0.96 0.23 3.74
C ILE A 58 -1.32 1.43 4.59
N TYR A 59 -0.40 1.84 5.45
CA TYR A 59 -0.60 3.01 6.30
C TYR A 59 0.74 3.66 6.60
N SER A 60 0.73 4.97 6.76
CA SER A 60 1.92 5.70 7.19
C SER A 60 2.18 5.44 8.66
N THR A 61 3.46 5.27 9.03
CA THR A 61 3.85 4.96 10.40
C THR A 61 4.23 6.20 11.20
N GLY A 62 4.08 7.38 10.59
CA GLY A 62 4.40 8.64 11.23
C GLY A 62 5.82 9.09 10.94
N GLY A 63 6.16 10.28 11.40
CA GLY A 63 7.49 10.85 11.22
C GLY A 63 7.73 11.50 9.87
N SER A 64 6.94 11.21 8.86
CA SER A 64 7.07 11.83 7.55
C SER A 64 6.21 13.09 7.47
N SER A 65 6.73 14.12 6.85
CA SER A 65 6.00 15.37 6.66
C SER A 65 6.32 15.97 5.30
N PHE A 66 5.41 16.77 4.81
CA PHE A 66 5.56 17.46 3.55
C PHE A 66 5.08 18.89 3.70
N GLY A 67 5.82 19.82 3.15
CA GLY A 67 5.46 21.23 3.20
C GLY A 67 6.65 22.14 2.93
N THR A 68 6.43 23.42 3.19
CA THR A 68 7.49 24.44 3.09
C THR A 68 8.19 24.58 4.45
N ALA A 69 9.20 25.44 4.50
CA ALA A 69 9.87 25.77 5.75
C ALA A 69 8.92 26.36 6.80
N PHE A 70 7.81 26.94 6.37
CA PHE A 70 6.87 27.60 7.25
C PHE A 70 5.63 26.78 7.59
N ALA A 71 5.33 25.76 6.80
CA ALA A 71 4.12 24.97 6.98
C ALA A 71 4.40 23.52 6.60
N HIS A 72 4.67 22.71 7.61
CA HIS A 72 4.84 21.28 7.46
C HIS A 72 3.59 20.54 7.91
N TYR A 73 3.16 19.62 7.10
CA TYR A 73 2.00 18.80 7.40
C TYR A 73 2.43 17.34 7.48
N PRO A 74 1.98 16.61 8.50
CA PRO A 74 2.24 15.17 8.54
C PRO A 74 1.58 14.50 7.34
N ILE A 75 2.27 13.51 6.78
CA ILE A 75 1.73 12.75 5.67
C ILE A 75 0.92 11.59 6.21
N GLN A 76 -0.34 11.57 5.86
CA GLN A 76 -1.24 10.47 6.16
C GLN A 76 -1.44 9.69 4.87
N LEU A 77 -0.90 8.49 4.85
CA LEU A 77 -0.99 7.62 3.68
C LEU A 77 -1.80 6.38 4.07
N GLY A 78 -2.70 6.02 3.20
CA GLY A 78 -3.47 4.80 3.34
C GLY A 78 -3.64 4.14 1.98
N GLY A 79 -3.88 2.85 1.98
CA GLY A 79 -4.07 2.15 0.74
C GLY A 79 -4.21 0.65 0.92
N ARG A 80 -4.17 -0.03 -0.20
CA ARG A 80 -4.31 -1.48 -0.25
C ARG A 80 -3.34 -2.08 -1.24
N VAL A 81 -2.88 -3.27 -0.89
CA VAL A 81 -2.13 -4.12 -1.80
C VAL A 81 -2.89 -5.44 -1.93
N SER A 82 -3.17 -5.83 -3.17
CA SER A 82 -3.86 -7.08 -3.46
C SER A 82 -2.91 -8.26 -3.27
N PRO A 83 -3.42 -9.50 -3.19
CA PRO A 83 -2.56 -10.67 -3.13
C PRO A 83 -1.60 -10.80 -4.31
N SER A 84 -1.94 -10.26 -5.46
CA SER A 84 -1.06 -10.23 -6.64
C SER A 84 -0.04 -9.09 -6.61
N GLY A 85 -0.12 -8.20 -5.61
CA GLY A 85 0.82 -7.11 -5.44
C GLY A 85 0.37 -5.78 -6.03
N GLN A 86 -0.82 -5.68 -6.58
CA GLN A 86 -1.33 -4.41 -7.11
C GLN A 86 -1.64 -3.44 -5.98
N VAL A 87 -1.24 -2.20 -6.15
CA VAL A 87 -1.30 -1.17 -5.12
C VAL A 87 -2.18 -0.03 -5.55
N GLN A 88 -3.00 0.43 -4.62
CA GLN A 88 -3.71 1.71 -4.70
C GLN A 88 -3.50 2.44 -3.38
N MET A 89 -3.03 3.68 -3.47
CA MET A 89 -2.73 4.50 -2.30
C MET A 89 -3.30 5.89 -2.45
N LYS A 90 -3.55 6.50 -1.29
CA LYS A 90 -3.91 7.90 -1.19
C LYS A 90 -3.10 8.52 -0.06
N ALA A 91 -2.53 9.68 -0.30
CA ALA A 91 -1.80 10.43 0.69
C ALA A 91 -2.41 11.82 0.85
N VAL A 92 -2.47 12.27 2.09
CA VAL A 92 -2.96 13.60 2.43
C VAL A 92 -1.91 14.27 3.32
N ALA A 93 -1.54 15.47 2.97
CA ALA A 93 -0.63 16.29 3.75
C ALA A 93 -1.18 17.73 3.77
N GLY A 94 -2.02 18.02 4.77
CA GLY A 94 -2.74 19.28 4.84
C GLY A 94 -3.64 19.47 3.61
N PRO A 95 -3.44 20.58 2.87
CA PRO A 95 -4.26 20.87 1.68
C PRO A 95 -3.87 20.05 0.45
N ARG A 96 -2.87 19.18 0.55
CA ARG A 96 -2.38 18.39 -0.57
C ARG A 96 -2.95 17.00 -0.54
N ILE A 97 -3.32 16.49 -1.71
CA ILE A 97 -3.84 15.14 -1.89
C ILE A 97 -3.12 14.51 -3.07
N ALA A 98 -2.68 13.28 -2.89
CA ALA A 98 -2.04 12.51 -3.95
C ALA A 98 -2.59 11.10 -4.00
N HIS A 99 -2.56 10.53 -5.18
CA HIS A 99 -2.95 9.14 -5.41
C HIS A 99 -1.79 8.42 -6.08
N GLY A 100 -1.56 7.19 -5.64
CA GLY A 100 -0.53 6.34 -6.20
C GLY A 100 -1.06 5.00 -6.60
N ILE A 101 -0.49 4.45 -7.66
CA ILE A 101 -0.75 3.08 -8.11
C ILE A 101 0.58 2.41 -8.39
N GLY A 102 0.59 1.11 -8.38
CA GLY A 102 1.81 0.37 -8.67
C GLY A 102 1.74 -1.07 -8.25
N ARG A 103 2.90 -1.62 -7.94
CA ARG A 103 3.05 -3.03 -7.60
C ARG A 103 4.08 -3.23 -6.51
N PHE A 104 3.78 -4.15 -5.62
CA PHE A 104 4.76 -4.75 -4.71
C PHE A 104 5.12 -6.15 -5.19
N ASN A 105 6.38 -6.50 -5.03
CA ASN A 105 6.78 -7.88 -4.85
C ASN A 105 7.21 -8.08 -3.41
N ARG A 106 7.81 -9.19 -3.09
CA ARG A 106 8.15 -9.54 -1.71
C ARG A 106 9.14 -8.56 -1.07
N PHE A 107 9.97 -7.91 -1.85
CA PHE A 107 11.08 -7.09 -1.33
C PHE A 107 11.01 -5.63 -1.77
N ARG A 108 10.34 -5.34 -2.86
CA ARG A 108 10.31 -4.01 -3.45
C ARG A 108 8.93 -3.65 -3.93
N GLY A 109 8.71 -2.36 -4.05
CA GLY A 109 7.53 -1.82 -4.70
C GLY A 109 7.89 -0.64 -5.56
N SER A 110 7.06 -0.37 -6.55
CA SER A 110 7.23 0.79 -7.42
C SER A 110 5.93 1.12 -8.13
N GLY A 111 5.85 2.35 -8.58
CA GLY A 111 4.68 2.81 -9.30
C GLY A 111 4.75 4.28 -9.63
N THR A 112 3.61 4.85 -9.90
CA THR A 112 3.45 6.26 -10.24
C THR A 112 2.49 6.93 -9.25
N TRP A 113 2.59 8.22 -9.16
CA TRP A 113 1.71 9.02 -8.32
C TRP A 113 1.42 10.37 -8.97
N ALA A 114 0.32 10.95 -8.58
CA ALA A 114 -0.08 12.28 -8.99
C ALA A 114 -0.83 12.96 -7.86
N GLY A 115 -0.61 14.24 -7.69
CA GLY A 115 -1.24 14.98 -6.62
C GLY A 115 -1.48 16.44 -6.96
N THR A 116 -2.29 17.07 -6.11
CA THR A 116 -2.66 18.47 -6.24
C THR A 116 -2.52 19.18 -4.90
N GLY A 117 -2.30 20.46 -4.95
CA GLY A 117 -2.23 21.32 -3.77
C GLY A 117 -2.16 22.77 -4.16
N PRO A 118 -1.95 23.67 -3.16
CA PRO A 118 -1.92 25.11 -3.43
C PRO A 118 -0.86 25.52 -4.44
N SER A 119 0.23 24.78 -4.55
CA SER A 119 1.31 25.08 -5.51
C SER A 119 1.09 24.44 -6.89
N GLY A 120 -0.04 23.79 -7.11
CA GLY A 120 -0.37 23.19 -8.39
C GLY A 120 -0.23 21.68 -8.40
N LEU A 121 -0.01 21.14 -9.58
CA LEU A 121 0.06 19.70 -9.82
C LEU A 121 1.48 19.20 -9.66
N CYS A 122 1.62 18.05 -9.03
CA CYS A 122 2.85 17.27 -9.01
C CYS A 122 2.55 15.85 -9.42
N SER A 123 3.49 15.23 -10.10
CA SER A 123 3.40 13.83 -10.42
C SER A 123 4.79 13.23 -10.52
N GLY A 124 4.86 11.93 -10.48
CA GLY A 124 6.13 11.26 -10.55
C GLY A 124 6.04 9.78 -10.33
N VAL A 125 7.12 9.22 -9.82
CA VAL A 125 7.25 7.81 -9.52
C VAL A 125 7.49 7.62 -8.03
N TRP A 126 7.17 6.46 -7.53
CA TRP A 126 7.52 6.07 -6.18
C TRP A 126 8.20 4.70 -6.19
N SER A 127 9.02 4.49 -5.21
CA SER A 127 9.66 3.20 -4.96
C SER A 127 9.64 2.91 -3.47
N ALA A 128 9.63 1.63 -3.14
CA ALA A 128 9.64 1.18 -1.76
C ALA A 128 10.54 -0.03 -1.61
N ILE A 129 11.19 -0.12 -0.48
CA ILE A 129 11.96 -1.29 -0.09
C ILE A 129 11.56 -1.71 1.31
N ARG A 130 11.62 -3.01 1.54
CA ARG A 130 11.33 -3.54 2.87
C ARG A 130 12.41 -3.10 3.84
N SER A 131 11.99 -2.59 4.97
CA SER A 131 12.93 -2.14 6.02
C SER A 131 13.42 -3.30 6.87
#